data_8cae53fd81efb610b041d7c69a06e272
#
_entry.id   8cae53fd81efb610b041d7c69a06e272
#
_cell.length_a   1.000
_cell.length_b   1.000
_cell.length_c   1.000
_cell.angle_alpha   90.00
_cell.angle_beta   90.00
_cell.angle_gamma   90.00
#
_symmetry.space_group_name_H-M   'P 1'
#
loop_
_entity.id
_entity.type
_entity.pdbx_description
1 polymer ?
#
loop_
_entity_poly.entity_id
_entity_poly.type
_entity_poly.pdbx_seq_one_letter_code
_entity_poly.pdbx_strand_id
1 'polypeptide(L)'
;DDTLGFSLSNLILNGPKENLDLTENTQPAIFLISYSVFKIIKEEFNINLNKAKFFAGHSLGEYSALASAGALSFSDTLRILKIRGKAMQSSVPKGVGGMVAVLGSEIKTIENFINENKNKYECYIANDNSVGQIVLSGNVEDLEKMMIDLKSANIKNIKLPVSAPFHCKLMNKATLVMNEEIKKLNFKEPENILISNV
;
A
#
# COMPACT_ATOMS: atom_id res chain seq x y z
N ASP A 1 2.85 -14.89 15.05
CA ASP A 1 3.78 -14.29 16.01
C ASP A 1 5.20 -14.84 15.83
N ASP A 2 5.39 -16.15 15.85
CA ASP A 2 6.71 -16.82 15.75
C ASP A 2 7.52 -16.39 14.50
N THR A 3 6.84 -16.24 13.37
CA THR A 3 7.46 -15.82 12.10
C THR A 3 8.10 -14.43 12.17
N LEU A 4 7.55 -13.54 12.98
CA LEU A 4 8.00 -12.13 13.10
C LEU A 4 8.86 -11.88 14.33
N GLY A 5 8.90 -12.82 15.31
CA GLY A 5 9.62 -12.68 16.56
C GLY A 5 9.00 -11.68 17.55
N PHE A 6 7.75 -11.27 17.33
CA PHE A 6 6.95 -10.45 18.25
C PHE A 6 5.47 -10.76 18.09
N SER A 7 4.66 -10.37 19.10
CA SER A 7 3.23 -10.65 19.11
C SER A 7 2.43 -9.63 18.29
N LEU A 8 2.36 -9.85 16.96
CA LEU A 8 1.53 -9.08 16.05
C LEU A 8 0.04 -9.25 16.37
N SER A 9 -0.38 -10.44 16.77
CA SER A 9 -1.77 -10.72 17.18
C SER A 9 -2.20 -9.87 18.37
N ASN A 10 -1.35 -9.75 19.39
CA ASN A 10 -1.62 -8.87 20.53
C ASN A 10 -1.67 -7.40 20.13
N LEU A 11 -0.78 -6.96 19.24
CA LEU A 11 -0.79 -5.60 18.73
C LEU A 11 -2.09 -5.28 17.95
N ILE A 12 -2.61 -6.24 17.18
CA ILE A 12 -3.88 -6.09 16.45
C ILE A 12 -5.06 -5.99 17.43
N LEU A 13 -5.10 -6.85 18.44
CA LEU A 13 -6.25 -6.97 19.34
C LEU A 13 -6.28 -5.89 20.45
N ASN A 14 -5.12 -5.52 20.96
CA ASN A 14 -4.98 -4.73 22.17
C ASN A 14 -4.22 -3.41 21.96
N GLY A 15 -3.61 -3.21 20.77
CA GLY A 15 -2.84 -2.00 20.47
C GLY A 15 -1.46 -1.97 21.15
N PRO A 16 -0.87 -0.77 21.34
CA PRO A 16 -1.48 0.53 21.08
C PRO A 16 -1.63 0.86 19.59
N LYS A 17 -2.63 1.66 19.27
CA LYS A 17 -2.97 2.04 17.89
C LYS A 17 -1.80 2.71 17.16
N GLU A 18 -1.06 3.55 17.85
CA GLU A 18 0.09 4.29 17.27
C GLU A 18 1.17 3.34 16.75
N ASN A 19 1.36 2.19 17.40
CA ASN A 19 2.29 1.15 16.95
C ASN A 19 1.70 0.36 15.77
N LEU A 20 0.39 0.10 15.78
CA LEU A 20 -0.28 -0.58 14.67
C LEU A 20 -0.30 0.27 13.39
N ASP A 21 -0.41 1.59 13.53
CA ASP A 21 -0.42 2.56 12.43
C ASP A 21 0.97 2.75 11.77
N LEU A 22 2.04 2.25 12.39
CA LEU A 22 3.34 2.20 11.72
C LEU A 22 3.25 1.23 10.53
N THR A 23 3.59 1.68 9.32
CA THR A 23 3.39 0.86 8.12
C THR A 23 4.14 -0.48 8.17
N GLU A 24 5.23 -0.56 8.92
CA GLU A 24 5.95 -1.81 9.17
C GLU A 24 5.15 -2.86 9.98
N ASN A 25 4.13 -2.41 10.72
CA ASN A 25 3.20 -3.28 11.46
C ASN A 25 1.85 -3.37 10.74
N THR A 26 1.37 -2.26 10.17
CA THR A 26 0.11 -2.20 9.42
C THR A 26 0.08 -3.22 8.27
N GLN A 27 1.15 -3.29 7.49
CA GLN A 27 1.18 -4.17 6.32
C GLN A 27 1.04 -5.66 6.69
N PRO A 28 1.87 -6.23 7.58
CA PRO A 28 1.69 -7.61 7.99
C PRO A 28 0.37 -7.84 8.75
N ALA A 29 -0.15 -6.84 9.48
CA ALA A 29 -1.43 -6.95 10.18
C ALA A 29 -2.61 -7.07 9.19
N ILE A 30 -2.67 -6.22 8.16
CA ILE A 30 -3.70 -6.30 7.12
C ILE A 30 -3.61 -7.64 6.38
N PHE A 31 -2.40 -8.09 6.05
CA PHE A 31 -2.20 -9.40 5.42
C PHE A 31 -2.72 -10.53 6.31
N LEU A 32 -2.34 -10.54 7.59
CA LEU A 32 -2.78 -11.58 8.54
C LEU A 32 -4.31 -11.68 8.58
N ILE A 33 -5.00 -10.55 8.72
CA ILE A 33 -6.47 -10.53 8.75
C ILE A 33 -7.07 -10.98 7.41
N SER A 34 -6.57 -10.45 6.29
CA SER A 34 -7.06 -10.82 4.95
C SER A 34 -6.91 -12.31 4.67
N TYR A 35 -5.74 -12.87 5.00
CA TYR A 35 -5.46 -14.29 4.81
C TYR A 35 -6.29 -15.17 5.78
N SER A 36 -6.51 -14.72 7.01
CA SER A 36 -7.37 -15.42 7.97
C SER A 36 -8.80 -15.48 7.48
N VAL A 37 -9.34 -14.36 6.96
CA VAL A 37 -10.70 -14.33 6.35
C VAL A 37 -10.76 -15.28 5.14
N PHE A 38 -9.75 -15.26 4.26
CA PHE A 38 -9.67 -16.19 3.14
C PHE A 38 -9.70 -17.66 3.59
N LYS A 39 -8.93 -18.01 4.61
CA LYS A 39 -8.90 -19.37 5.17
C LYS A 39 -10.24 -19.78 5.78
N ILE A 40 -10.87 -18.91 6.56
CA ILE A 40 -12.19 -19.17 7.15
C ILE A 40 -13.23 -19.40 6.06
N ILE A 41 -13.28 -18.56 5.02
CA ILE A 41 -14.23 -18.74 3.90
C ILE A 41 -14.02 -20.10 3.23
N LYS A 42 -12.76 -20.49 3.00
CA LYS A 42 -12.42 -21.75 2.34
C LYS A 42 -12.73 -22.97 3.23
N GLU A 43 -12.37 -22.92 4.51
CA GLU A 43 -12.34 -24.10 5.40
C GLU A 43 -13.64 -24.25 6.19
N GLU A 44 -14.20 -23.16 6.75
CA GLU A 44 -15.41 -23.23 7.58
C GLU A 44 -16.69 -23.13 6.77
N PHE A 45 -16.69 -22.34 5.70
CA PHE A 45 -17.87 -22.17 4.85
C PHE A 45 -17.88 -23.09 3.62
N ASN A 46 -16.84 -23.91 3.42
CA ASN A 46 -16.69 -24.82 2.27
C ASN A 46 -16.85 -24.14 0.90
N ILE A 47 -16.52 -22.85 0.80
CA ILE A 47 -16.55 -22.11 -0.45
C ILE A 47 -15.29 -22.42 -1.24
N ASN A 48 -15.46 -23.03 -2.41
CA ASN A 48 -14.33 -23.33 -3.30
C ASN A 48 -13.81 -22.07 -3.99
N LEU A 49 -12.87 -21.39 -3.34
CA LEU A 49 -12.25 -20.16 -3.86
C LEU A 49 -11.35 -20.40 -5.06
N ASN A 50 -10.94 -21.65 -5.35
CA ASN A 50 -10.22 -21.99 -6.60
C ASN A 50 -11.10 -21.80 -7.85
N LYS A 51 -12.43 -21.66 -7.68
CA LYS A 51 -13.34 -21.26 -8.77
C LYS A 51 -13.33 -19.75 -9.05
N ALA A 52 -12.71 -18.93 -8.21
CA ALA A 52 -12.53 -17.53 -8.50
C ALA A 52 -11.70 -17.38 -9.78
N LYS A 53 -12.17 -16.56 -10.71
CA LYS A 53 -11.50 -16.37 -11.99
C LYS A 53 -10.20 -15.58 -11.86
N PHE A 54 -10.21 -14.60 -10.93
CA PHE A 54 -9.10 -13.70 -10.70
C PHE A 54 -8.87 -13.49 -9.21
N PHE A 55 -7.60 -13.29 -8.86
CA PHE A 55 -7.19 -12.73 -7.58
C PHE A 55 -6.56 -11.36 -7.84
N ALA A 56 -6.88 -10.39 -7.01
CA ALA A 56 -6.31 -9.06 -7.06
C ALA A 56 -6.15 -8.48 -5.65
N GLY A 57 -5.27 -7.52 -5.49
CA GLY A 57 -5.10 -6.82 -4.23
C GLY A 57 -4.42 -5.47 -4.44
N HIS A 58 -4.87 -4.45 -3.73
CA HIS A 58 -4.33 -3.10 -3.81
C HIS A 58 -3.06 -2.98 -2.96
N SER A 59 -1.96 -2.52 -3.55
CA SER A 59 -0.66 -2.30 -2.90
C SER A 59 -0.15 -3.55 -2.16
N LEU A 60 -0.11 -3.56 -0.82
CA LEU A 60 0.24 -4.75 -0.03
C LEU A 60 -0.73 -5.92 -0.26
N GLY A 61 -1.95 -5.63 -0.68
CA GLY A 61 -2.97 -6.63 -1.00
C GLY A 61 -2.57 -7.55 -2.14
N GLU A 62 -1.68 -7.13 -3.04
CA GLU A 62 -1.13 -8.01 -4.09
C GLU A 62 -0.34 -9.18 -3.47
N TYR A 63 0.39 -8.96 -2.39
CA TYR A 63 1.02 -10.05 -1.63
C TYR A 63 -0.01 -10.98 -0.99
N SER A 64 -1.14 -10.44 -0.53
CA SER A 64 -2.25 -11.26 -0.01
C SER A 64 -2.86 -12.11 -1.12
N ALA A 65 -3.02 -11.55 -2.33
CA ALA A 65 -3.51 -12.28 -3.50
C ALA A 65 -2.53 -13.39 -3.90
N LEU A 66 -1.22 -13.11 -3.94
CA LEU A 66 -0.16 -14.10 -4.20
C LEU A 66 -0.18 -15.26 -3.19
N ALA A 67 -0.30 -14.96 -1.90
CA ALA A 67 -0.38 -15.98 -0.87
C ALA A 67 -1.67 -16.80 -0.97
N SER A 68 -2.80 -16.15 -1.25
CA SER A 68 -4.10 -16.82 -1.40
C SER A 68 -4.16 -17.70 -2.65
N ALA A 69 -3.44 -17.32 -3.73
CA ALA A 69 -3.30 -18.12 -4.94
C ALA A 69 -2.19 -19.20 -4.85
N GLY A 70 -1.57 -19.38 -3.68
CA GLY A 70 -0.53 -20.40 -3.46
C GLY A 70 0.85 -20.06 -4.02
N ALA A 71 1.04 -18.86 -4.60
CA ALA A 71 2.30 -18.43 -5.19
C ALA A 71 3.39 -18.12 -4.15
N LEU A 72 3.01 -17.68 -2.96
CA LEU A 72 3.91 -17.44 -1.83
C LEU A 72 3.42 -18.18 -0.57
N SER A 73 4.35 -18.59 0.28
CA SER A 73 3.99 -19.12 1.58
C SER A 73 3.47 -18.03 2.50
N PHE A 74 2.61 -18.39 3.45
CA PHE A 74 2.13 -17.46 4.49
C PHE A 74 3.30 -16.81 5.25
N SER A 75 4.28 -17.60 5.65
CA SER A 75 5.43 -17.12 6.42
C SER A 75 6.31 -16.16 5.61
N ASP A 76 6.59 -16.47 4.34
CA ASP A 76 7.39 -15.61 3.49
C ASP A 76 6.65 -14.30 3.19
N THR A 77 5.33 -14.37 2.95
CA THR A 77 4.50 -13.18 2.74
C THR A 77 4.49 -12.28 3.97
N LEU A 78 4.38 -12.86 5.15
CA LEU A 78 4.39 -12.10 6.41
C LEU A 78 5.74 -11.39 6.63
N ARG A 79 6.85 -12.11 6.40
CA ARG A 79 8.22 -11.57 6.51
C ARG A 79 8.48 -10.46 5.51
N ILE A 80 8.16 -10.68 4.23
CA ILE A 80 8.42 -9.70 3.19
C ILE A 80 7.59 -8.42 3.38
N LEU A 81 6.35 -8.52 3.87
CA LEU A 81 5.53 -7.36 4.18
C LEU A 81 6.06 -6.56 5.38
N LYS A 82 6.63 -7.24 6.40
CA LYS A 82 7.34 -6.55 7.49
C LYS A 82 8.55 -5.79 6.97
N ILE A 83 9.35 -6.41 6.11
CA ILE A 83 10.52 -5.78 5.48
C ILE A 83 10.08 -4.60 4.60
N ARG A 84 9.04 -4.79 3.78
CA ARG A 84 8.48 -3.75 2.91
C ARG A 84 8.03 -2.54 3.73
N GLY A 85 7.24 -2.76 4.76
CA GLY A 85 6.76 -1.69 5.63
C GLY A 85 7.92 -0.92 6.28
N LYS A 86 8.92 -1.63 6.80
CA LYS A 86 10.13 -1.02 7.39
C LYS A 86 10.94 -0.22 6.36
N ALA A 87 11.16 -0.77 5.17
CA ALA A 87 11.88 -0.09 4.09
C ALA A 87 11.15 1.17 3.63
N MET A 88 9.83 1.11 3.48
CA MET A 88 9.00 2.28 3.13
C MET A 88 9.01 3.33 4.23
N GLN A 89 8.87 2.94 5.51
CA GLN A 89 8.90 3.86 6.64
C GLN A 89 10.25 4.57 6.79
N SER A 90 11.35 3.88 6.46
CA SER A 90 12.71 4.44 6.55
C SER A 90 13.18 5.18 5.30
N SER A 91 12.39 5.17 4.21
CA SER A 91 12.78 5.84 2.95
C SER A 91 12.87 7.34 3.06
N VAL A 92 12.04 7.95 3.91
CA VAL A 92 12.06 9.38 4.24
C VAL A 92 11.89 9.57 5.73
N PRO A 93 12.46 10.65 6.31
CA PRO A 93 12.23 10.99 7.71
C PRO A 93 10.75 11.17 8.01
N LYS A 94 10.33 10.82 9.23
CA LYS A 94 8.95 11.01 9.69
C LYS A 94 8.55 12.48 9.58
N GLY A 95 7.39 12.75 8.98
CA GLY A 95 6.84 14.08 8.81
C GLY A 95 7.33 14.84 7.56
N VAL A 96 8.29 14.28 6.81
CA VAL A 96 8.80 14.91 5.57
C VAL A 96 7.91 14.59 4.38
N GLY A 97 7.34 13.40 4.33
CA GLY A 97 6.47 12.97 3.24
C GLY A 97 5.02 12.79 3.69
N GLY A 98 4.11 12.80 2.72
CA GLY A 98 2.69 12.62 2.98
C GLY A 98 1.91 12.22 1.73
N MET A 99 0.58 12.11 1.89
CA MET A 99 -0.35 11.80 0.81
C MET A 99 -1.62 12.64 0.92
N VAL A 100 -2.24 12.90 -0.22
CA VAL A 100 -3.47 13.67 -0.37
C VAL A 100 -4.42 12.92 -1.29
N ALA A 101 -5.64 12.69 -0.85
CA ALA A 101 -6.71 12.20 -1.72
C ALA A 101 -7.36 13.38 -2.45
N VAL A 102 -7.49 13.27 -3.76
CA VAL A 102 -8.25 14.17 -4.63
C VAL A 102 -9.55 13.47 -5.03
N LEU A 103 -10.66 14.16 -4.88
CA LEU A 103 -11.99 13.59 -5.04
C LEU A 103 -12.78 14.31 -6.13
N GLY A 104 -13.51 13.54 -6.95
CA GLY A 104 -14.42 14.07 -7.96
C GLY A 104 -13.72 14.59 -9.23
N SER A 105 -12.45 14.29 -9.44
CA SER A 105 -11.69 14.72 -10.63
C SER A 105 -11.23 13.51 -11.46
N GLU A 106 -11.17 13.72 -12.76
CA GLU A 106 -10.59 12.76 -13.69
C GLU A 106 -9.05 12.78 -13.62
N ILE A 107 -8.42 11.66 -13.88
CA ILE A 107 -6.96 11.50 -13.84
C ILE A 107 -6.24 12.52 -14.73
N LYS A 108 -6.71 12.72 -15.96
CA LYS A 108 -6.13 13.69 -16.91
C LYS A 108 -6.14 15.13 -16.41
N THR A 109 -7.18 15.52 -15.68
CA THR A 109 -7.27 16.85 -15.06
C THR A 109 -6.15 17.03 -14.04
N ILE A 110 -5.88 16.02 -13.24
CA ILE A 110 -4.85 16.08 -12.21
C ILE A 110 -3.45 15.99 -12.81
N GLU A 111 -3.24 15.15 -13.84
CA GLU A 111 -1.98 15.10 -14.59
C GLU A 111 -1.62 16.47 -15.18
N ASN A 112 -2.58 17.13 -15.85
CA ASN A 112 -2.38 18.46 -16.39
C ASN A 112 -2.07 19.48 -15.30
N PHE A 113 -2.83 19.44 -14.19
CA PHE A 113 -2.62 20.35 -13.05
C PHE A 113 -1.20 20.21 -12.46
N ILE A 114 -0.69 18.97 -12.30
CA ILE A 114 0.67 18.73 -11.84
C ILE A 114 1.69 19.27 -12.86
N ASN A 115 1.49 18.97 -14.14
CA ASN A 115 2.43 19.38 -15.20
C ASN A 115 2.53 20.90 -15.34
N GLU A 116 1.43 21.63 -15.24
CA GLU A 116 1.39 23.08 -15.29
C GLU A 116 2.09 23.74 -14.09
N ASN A 117 2.11 23.05 -12.96
CA ASN A 117 2.65 23.55 -11.71
C ASN A 117 3.98 22.88 -11.27
N LYS A 118 4.62 22.11 -12.15
CA LYS A 118 5.86 21.36 -11.85
C LYS A 118 7.04 22.19 -11.33
N ASN A 119 7.04 23.51 -11.59
CA ASN A 119 8.05 24.44 -11.11
C ASN A 119 7.75 25.00 -9.72
N LYS A 120 6.54 24.77 -9.19
CA LYS A 120 6.11 25.25 -7.86
C LYS A 120 6.29 24.20 -6.78
N TYR A 121 6.03 22.93 -7.13
CA TYR A 121 6.08 21.80 -6.21
C TYR A 121 6.32 20.48 -6.94
N GLU A 122 6.93 19.53 -6.25
CA GLU A 122 7.18 18.18 -6.75
C GLU A 122 6.21 17.20 -6.09
N CYS A 123 5.10 16.93 -6.79
CA CYS A 123 4.07 15.96 -6.38
C CYS A 123 3.85 14.90 -7.44
N TYR A 124 3.44 13.73 -7.02
CA TYR A 124 3.28 12.56 -7.87
C TYR A 124 1.89 11.95 -7.70
N ILE A 125 1.34 11.40 -8.79
CA ILE A 125 0.19 10.51 -8.69
C ILE A 125 0.69 9.18 -8.13
N ALA A 126 0.18 8.84 -6.95
CA ALA A 126 0.49 7.60 -6.25
C ALA A 126 -0.48 6.48 -6.61
N ASN A 127 -1.78 6.81 -6.70
CA ASN A 127 -2.83 5.87 -7.04
C ASN A 127 -3.91 6.54 -7.88
N ASP A 128 -4.36 5.83 -8.90
CA ASP A 128 -5.64 6.05 -9.58
C ASP A 128 -6.58 4.93 -9.13
N ASN A 129 -7.33 5.17 -8.05
CA ASN A 129 -8.12 4.13 -7.39
C ASN A 129 -9.44 3.85 -8.10
N SER A 130 -10.06 4.87 -8.64
CA SER A 130 -11.32 4.79 -9.38
C SER A 130 -11.62 6.13 -10.03
N VAL A 131 -12.63 6.17 -10.90
CA VAL A 131 -13.14 7.43 -11.46
C VAL A 131 -13.47 8.40 -10.32
N GLY A 132 -12.75 9.52 -10.27
CA GLY A 132 -12.92 10.55 -9.25
C GLY A 132 -12.25 10.26 -7.88
N GLN A 133 -11.35 9.29 -7.78
CA GLN A 133 -10.56 9.09 -6.57
C GLN A 133 -9.08 8.85 -6.91
N ILE A 134 -8.29 9.90 -6.81
CA ILE A 134 -6.85 9.89 -7.10
C ILE A 134 -6.10 10.20 -5.81
N VAL A 135 -4.96 9.56 -5.61
CA VAL A 135 -4.09 9.86 -4.47
C VAL A 135 -2.78 10.44 -4.97
N LEU A 136 -2.40 11.57 -4.38
CA LEU A 136 -1.13 12.25 -4.62
C LEU A 136 -0.17 11.97 -3.48
N SER A 137 1.11 11.94 -3.80
CA SER A 137 2.19 11.68 -2.86
C SER A 137 3.35 12.63 -3.12
N GLY A 138 4.06 13.00 -2.08
CA GLY A 138 5.20 13.92 -2.20
C GLY A 138 5.72 14.42 -0.86
N ASN A 139 6.54 15.45 -0.91
CA ASN A 139 6.96 16.18 0.27
C ASN A 139 5.77 16.94 0.89
N VAL A 140 5.67 16.96 2.21
CA VAL A 140 4.53 17.61 2.92
C VAL A 140 4.40 19.09 2.53
N GLU A 141 5.50 19.84 2.48
CA GLU A 141 5.48 21.26 2.11
C GLU A 141 4.93 21.50 0.70
N ASP A 142 5.31 20.65 -0.25
CA ASP A 142 4.85 20.74 -1.63
C ASP A 142 3.39 20.30 -1.78
N LEU A 143 3.00 19.24 -1.05
CA LEU A 143 1.61 18.80 -1.01
C LEU A 143 0.68 19.89 -0.41
N GLU A 144 1.12 20.59 0.63
CA GLU A 144 0.34 21.67 1.24
C GLU A 144 0.13 22.85 0.28
N LYS A 145 1.16 23.25 -0.46
CA LYS A 145 1.03 24.23 -1.54
C LYS A 145 0.03 23.77 -2.61
N MET A 146 0.20 22.52 -3.06
CA MET A 146 -0.68 21.92 -4.06
C MET A 146 -2.13 21.82 -3.58
N MET A 147 -2.38 21.48 -2.32
CA MET A 147 -3.73 21.44 -1.74
C MET A 147 -4.43 22.81 -1.81
N ILE A 148 -3.69 23.90 -1.58
CA ILE A 148 -4.21 25.27 -1.68
C ILE A 148 -4.60 25.59 -3.12
N ASP A 149 -3.71 25.28 -4.07
CA ASP A 149 -3.95 25.55 -5.49
C ASP A 149 -5.11 24.71 -6.04
N LEU A 150 -5.20 23.41 -5.67
CA LEU A 150 -6.32 22.53 -5.98
C LEU A 150 -7.66 23.10 -5.44
N LYS A 151 -7.64 23.56 -4.17
CA LYS A 151 -8.83 24.17 -3.56
C LYS A 151 -9.26 25.44 -4.28
N SER A 152 -8.31 26.27 -4.72
CA SER A 152 -8.57 27.48 -5.51
C SER A 152 -9.17 27.16 -6.88
N ALA A 153 -8.82 26.00 -7.44
CA ALA A 153 -9.41 25.45 -8.67
C ALA A 153 -10.75 24.70 -8.44
N ASN A 154 -11.34 24.78 -7.24
CA ASN A 154 -12.54 24.03 -6.83
C ASN A 154 -12.38 22.50 -6.89
N ILE A 155 -11.18 21.99 -6.77
CA ILE A 155 -10.89 20.55 -6.71
C ILE A 155 -10.83 20.10 -5.26
N LYS A 156 -11.73 19.22 -4.86
CA LYS A 156 -11.83 18.71 -3.50
C LYS A 156 -10.64 17.82 -3.19
N ASN A 157 -9.96 18.09 -2.07
CA ASN A 157 -8.81 17.31 -1.64
C ASN A 157 -8.78 17.20 -0.10
N ILE A 158 -8.17 16.10 0.39
CA ILE A 158 -8.08 15.77 1.82
C ILE A 158 -6.71 15.16 2.10
N LYS A 159 -6.00 15.70 3.11
CA LYS A 159 -4.75 15.11 3.60
C LYS A 159 -5.03 13.76 4.25
N LEU A 160 -4.28 12.74 3.86
CA LEU A 160 -4.42 11.40 4.43
C LEU A 160 -3.59 11.25 5.72
N PRO A 161 -4.07 10.50 6.72
CA PRO A 161 -3.37 10.27 7.99
C PRO A 161 -2.27 9.22 7.85
N VAL A 162 -1.34 9.42 6.91
CA VAL A 162 -0.21 8.53 6.65
C VAL A 162 1.10 9.28 6.89
N SER A 163 2.14 8.54 7.28
CA SER A 163 3.42 9.10 7.71
C SER A 163 4.53 9.06 6.65
N ALA A 164 4.21 8.56 5.44
CA ALA A 164 5.18 8.43 4.36
C ALA A 164 4.55 8.68 2.99
N PRO A 165 5.33 9.15 2.01
CA PRO A 165 4.88 9.45 0.64
C PRO A 165 4.93 8.17 -0.21
N PHE A 166 3.95 7.27 -0.02
CA PHE A 166 3.93 5.99 -0.71
C PHE A 166 3.76 6.15 -2.23
N HIS A 167 4.23 5.16 -2.98
CA HIS A 167 4.06 5.04 -4.44
C HIS A 167 4.57 6.23 -5.26
N CYS A 168 5.71 6.82 -4.86
CA CYS A 168 6.39 7.87 -5.61
C CYS A 168 7.91 7.69 -5.59
N LYS A 169 8.64 8.53 -6.31
CA LYS A 169 10.12 8.47 -6.40
C LYS A 169 10.83 8.53 -5.04
N LEU A 170 10.22 9.12 -4.03
CA LEU A 170 10.77 9.17 -2.67
C LEU A 170 10.88 7.78 -2.02
N MET A 171 10.20 6.76 -2.60
CA MET A 171 10.29 5.36 -2.17
C MET A 171 11.41 4.56 -2.86
N ASN A 172 12.28 5.18 -3.66
CA ASN A 172 13.35 4.46 -4.37
C ASN A 172 14.25 3.63 -3.46
N LYS A 173 14.53 4.10 -2.24
CA LYS A 173 15.30 3.32 -1.25
C LYS A 173 14.58 2.01 -0.88
N ALA A 174 13.26 2.07 -0.69
CA ALA A 174 12.46 0.88 -0.42
C ALA A 174 12.45 -0.07 -1.63
N THR A 175 12.37 0.46 -2.85
CA THR A 175 12.43 -0.33 -4.08
C THR A 175 13.72 -1.14 -4.17
N LEU A 176 14.88 -0.54 -3.86
CA LEU A 176 16.16 -1.25 -3.87
C LEU A 176 16.19 -2.38 -2.84
N VAL A 177 15.73 -2.13 -1.61
CA VAL A 177 15.62 -3.18 -0.57
C VAL A 177 14.71 -4.30 -1.04
N MET A 178 13.52 -3.96 -1.56
CA MET A 178 12.53 -4.95 -2.00
C MET A 178 13.02 -5.79 -3.18
N ASN A 179 13.75 -5.20 -4.13
CA ASN A 179 14.34 -5.94 -5.24
C ASN A 179 15.28 -7.05 -4.76
N GLU A 180 16.10 -6.79 -3.74
CA GLU A 180 17.00 -7.80 -3.19
C GLU A 180 16.24 -8.85 -2.34
N GLU A 181 15.24 -8.45 -1.60
CA GLU A 181 14.49 -9.38 -0.75
C GLU A 181 13.54 -10.28 -1.55
N ILE A 182 12.91 -9.75 -2.61
CA ILE A 182 12.02 -10.52 -3.49
C ILE A 182 12.79 -11.63 -4.23
N LYS A 183 14.04 -11.38 -4.63
CA LYS A 183 14.90 -12.39 -5.28
C LYS A 183 15.18 -13.61 -4.40
N LYS A 184 15.08 -13.48 -3.08
CA LYS A 184 15.30 -14.56 -2.12
C LYS A 184 14.07 -15.44 -1.92
N LEU A 185 12.90 -14.99 -2.38
CA LEU A 185 11.65 -15.71 -2.22
C LEU A 185 11.50 -16.82 -3.26
N ASN A 186 10.89 -17.92 -2.84
CA ASN A 186 10.57 -19.03 -3.74
C ASN A 186 9.11 -18.90 -4.21
N PHE A 187 8.93 -18.28 -5.37
CA PHE A 187 7.62 -18.18 -6.00
C PHE A 187 7.23 -19.48 -6.69
N LYS A 188 5.98 -19.86 -6.51
CA LYS A 188 5.34 -20.95 -7.25
C LYS A 188 4.38 -20.36 -8.28
N GLU A 189 4.01 -21.20 -9.26
CA GLU A 189 2.91 -20.84 -10.17
C GLU A 189 1.62 -20.65 -9.37
N PRO A 190 0.93 -19.51 -9.53
CA PRO A 190 -0.33 -19.27 -8.83
C PRO A 190 -1.45 -20.18 -9.35
N GLU A 191 -2.31 -20.67 -8.47
CA GLU A 191 -3.47 -21.50 -8.84
C GLU A 191 -4.54 -20.72 -9.62
N ASN A 192 -4.55 -19.39 -9.49
CA ASN A 192 -5.53 -18.50 -10.14
C ASN A 192 -4.81 -17.36 -10.86
N ILE A 193 -5.47 -16.77 -11.85
CA ILE A 193 -4.95 -15.58 -12.54
C ILE A 193 -4.85 -14.42 -11.57
N LEU A 194 -3.67 -13.84 -11.46
CA LEU A 194 -3.42 -12.64 -10.67
C LEU A 194 -3.54 -11.39 -11.54
N ILE A 195 -4.22 -10.40 -11.00
CA ILE A 195 -4.24 -9.05 -11.58
C ILE A 195 -3.29 -8.19 -10.74
N SER A 196 -2.18 -7.76 -11.36
CA SER A 196 -1.20 -6.90 -10.70
C SER A 196 -1.64 -5.43 -10.67
N ASN A 197 -1.01 -4.64 -9.83
CA ASN A 197 -1.29 -3.19 -9.73
C ASN A 197 -0.70 -2.39 -10.91
N VAL A 198 0.29 -2.95 -11.58
CA VAL A 198 1.00 -2.36 -12.73
C VAL A 198 1.34 -3.42 -13.76
#